data_f401b9180293da18f358e3880db0b5fd
#
_entry.id   f401b9180293da18f358e3880db0b5fd
#
_cell.length_a   1.000
_cell.length_b   1.000
_cell.length_c   1.000
_cell.angle_alpha   90.00
_cell.angle_beta   90.00
_cell.angle_gamma   90.00
#
_symmetry.space_group_name_H-M   'P 1'
#
loop_
_entity.id
_entity.type
_entity.pdbx_description
1 polymer ?
#
loop_
_entity_poly.entity_id
_entity_poly.type
_entity_poly.pdbx_seq_one_letter_code
_entity_poly.pdbx_strand_id
1 'polypeptide(L)'
;MVTGTVNPDISRNVPVISLASGRVVAIHARLGDTVRKGELLLTVRSDDISGAFSNYRKALADETLSRTQLERAQDLHSHGAMSLNDLQVAQDTEDKAKVDVETMAEHLRLLGTDPDHPNNMVDISAPVSGVITDQQVTMAAGVQSLSSNPFTISDLSSVWVICDVYENDLPNVRVGDTAEVRLNAYPDRVLRGSVSNIGTILDPTIRTAKVRIEVPNPGIMRMGMFVTATFRGRTKEMHTVLPAAAILHLHDRDWVYVPAPDKKFRRVEVASGDTLPNNLQEIKSGIAPGQQVVANAVVLDHTIAINQ
;
A
#
# COMPACT_ATOMS: atom_id res chain seq x y z
N MET A 1 -12.10 -20.40 -1.01
CA MET A 1 -11.99 -19.26 -1.94
C MET A 1 -12.65 -18.06 -1.32
N VAL A 2 -12.01 -16.89 -1.38
CA VAL A 2 -12.52 -15.64 -0.80
C VAL A 2 -12.38 -14.51 -1.80
N THR A 3 -13.28 -13.55 -1.74
CA THR A 3 -13.22 -12.34 -2.56
C THR A 3 -12.47 -11.24 -1.85
N GLY A 4 -11.88 -10.33 -2.61
CA GLY A 4 -11.17 -9.20 -2.08
C GLY A 4 -10.98 -8.09 -3.10
N THR A 5 -10.27 -7.05 -2.70
CA THR A 5 -9.95 -5.89 -3.52
C THR A 5 -8.47 -5.58 -3.47
N VAL A 6 -7.95 -5.03 -4.58
CA VAL A 6 -6.57 -4.54 -4.69
C VAL A 6 -6.50 -3.15 -4.06
N ASN A 7 -5.58 -2.99 -3.10
CA ASN A 7 -5.33 -1.74 -2.40
C ASN A 7 -3.84 -1.37 -2.47
N PRO A 8 -3.50 -0.07 -2.38
CA PRO A 8 -2.09 0.32 -2.30
C PRO A 8 -1.47 -0.15 -1.00
N ASP A 9 -0.19 -0.42 -1.02
CA ASP A 9 0.59 -0.58 0.20
C ASP A 9 0.79 0.80 0.84
N ILE A 10 0.07 1.06 1.94
CA ILE A 10 0.10 2.36 2.63
C ILE A 10 1.52 2.69 3.12
N SER A 11 2.34 1.69 3.44
CA SER A 11 3.73 1.93 3.88
C SER A 11 4.63 2.48 2.75
N ARG A 12 4.19 2.37 1.51
CA ARG A 12 4.86 2.87 0.30
C ARG A 12 4.21 4.12 -0.28
N ASN A 13 3.26 4.71 0.45
CA ASN A 13 2.64 5.97 0.08
C ASN A 13 3.44 7.12 0.64
N VAL A 14 3.92 7.99 -0.24
CA VAL A 14 4.69 9.17 0.14
C VAL A 14 3.88 10.41 -0.20
N PRO A 15 3.41 11.18 0.81
CA PRO A 15 2.76 12.45 0.55
C PRO A 15 3.80 13.46 0.06
N VAL A 16 3.43 14.22 -0.95
CA VAL A 16 4.21 15.37 -1.43
C VAL A 16 3.83 16.57 -0.56
N ILE A 17 4.81 17.17 0.10
CA ILE A 17 4.60 18.27 1.02
C ILE A 17 5.18 19.53 0.41
N SER A 18 4.42 20.64 0.49
CA SER A 18 4.94 21.98 0.15
C SER A 18 5.73 22.55 1.32
N LEU A 19 6.91 23.08 1.04
CA LEU A 19 7.75 23.75 2.03
C LEU A 19 7.33 25.21 2.27
N ALA A 20 6.62 25.83 1.33
CA ALA A 20 6.15 27.21 1.42
C ALA A 20 4.65 27.31 1.14
N SER A 21 3.98 28.25 1.80
CA SER A 21 2.58 28.55 1.55
C SER A 21 2.45 29.44 0.30
N GLY A 22 1.36 29.25 -0.44
CA GLY A 22 1.15 30.06 -1.64
C GLY A 22 0.00 29.60 -2.50
N ARG A 23 -0.05 30.14 -3.72
CA ARG A 23 -1.08 29.81 -4.71
C ARG A 23 -0.47 29.01 -5.86
N VAL A 24 -1.13 27.93 -6.25
CA VAL A 24 -0.75 27.11 -7.41
C VAL A 24 -0.86 27.90 -8.70
N VAL A 25 0.25 27.99 -9.44
CA VAL A 25 0.36 28.70 -10.73
C VAL A 25 0.35 27.70 -11.89
N ALA A 26 1.00 26.54 -11.73
CA ALA A 26 1.05 25.52 -12.74
C ALA A 26 1.02 24.12 -12.11
N ILE A 27 0.37 23.18 -12.79
CA ILE A 27 0.34 21.76 -12.43
C ILE A 27 0.91 21.00 -13.63
N HIS A 28 1.99 20.26 -13.41
CA HIS A 28 2.73 19.53 -14.45
C HIS A 28 2.43 18.04 -14.47
N ALA A 29 1.91 17.49 -13.37
CA ALA A 29 1.57 16.08 -13.23
C ALA A 29 0.11 15.90 -12.78
N ARG A 30 -0.50 14.78 -13.15
CA ARG A 30 -1.91 14.47 -12.91
C ARG A 30 -2.07 13.12 -12.20
N LEU A 31 -3.26 12.91 -11.65
CA LEU A 31 -3.66 11.62 -11.09
C LEU A 31 -3.44 10.49 -12.11
N GLY A 32 -2.73 9.44 -11.71
CA GLY A 32 -2.41 8.29 -12.55
C GLY A 32 -1.10 8.38 -13.31
N ASP A 33 -0.44 9.54 -13.34
CA ASP A 33 0.86 9.69 -14.01
C ASP A 33 1.96 8.95 -13.22
N THR A 34 2.91 8.38 -13.98
CA THR A 34 4.13 7.82 -13.41
C THR A 34 5.21 8.88 -13.40
N VAL A 35 5.75 9.15 -12.23
CA VAL A 35 6.75 10.20 -12.00
C VAL A 35 8.07 9.63 -11.49
N ARG A 36 9.16 10.31 -11.76
CA ARG A 36 10.50 10.00 -11.25
C ARG A 36 10.85 10.92 -10.09
N LYS A 37 11.68 10.43 -9.19
CA LYS A 37 12.25 11.28 -8.13
C LYS A 37 12.89 12.53 -8.72
N GLY A 38 12.54 13.72 -8.19
CA GLY A 38 13.00 15.01 -8.67
C GLY A 38 12.19 15.60 -9.84
N GLU A 39 11.21 14.89 -10.38
CA GLU A 39 10.34 15.40 -11.44
C GLU A 39 9.42 16.48 -10.93
N LEU A 40 9.27 17.58 -11.69
CA LEU A 40 8.45 18.73 -11.33
C LEU A 40 6.97 18.37 -11.38
N LEU A 41 6.26 18.54 -10.26
CA LEU A 41 4.84 18.22 -10.13
C LEU A 41 3.95 19.44 -10.23
N LEU A 42 4.31 20.51 -9.53
CA LEU A 42 3.58 21.77 -9.54
C LEU A 42 4.49 22.95 -9.17
N THR A 43 4.07 24.13 -9.60
CA THR A 43 4.73 25.40 -9.26
C THR A 43 3.77 26.26 -8.43
N VAL A 44 4.23 26.74 -7.29
CA VAL A 44 3.49 27.58 -6.35
C VAL A 44 4.11 28.98 -6.31
N ARG A 45 3.29 30.02 -6.36
CA ARG A 45 3.74 31.37 -6.06
C ARG A 45 3.58 31.61 -4.57
N SER A 46 4.69 31.93 -3.91
CA SER A 46 4.75 32.08 -2.45
C SER A 46 5.01 33.54 -2.03
N ASP A 47 4.16 34.01 -1.14
CA ASP A 47 4.37 35.30 -0.48
C ASP A 47 5.38 35.17 0.68
N ASP A 48 5.55 33.97 1.24
CA ASP A 48 6.54 33.67 2.29
C ASP A 48 7.98 33.96 1.79
N ILE A 49 8.27 33.56 0.54
CA ILE A 49 9.56 33.84 -0.10
C ILE A 49 9.77 35.31 -0.29
N SER A 50 8.74 36.07 -0.72
CA SER A 50 8.84 37.50 -0.88
C SER A 50 9.19 38.19 0.44
N GLY A 51 8.59 37.76 1.54
CA GLY A 51 8.88 38.23 2.91
C GLY A 51 10.30 37.88 3.35
N ALA A 52 10.68 36.59 3.19
CA ALA A 52 12.02 36.12 3.54
C ALA A 52 13.12 36.86 2.74
N PHE A 53 12.89 37.09 1.45
CA PHE A 53 13.81 37.80 0.61
C PHE A 53 13.95 39.30 1.02
N SER A 54 12.84 39.95 1.41
CA SER A 54 12.89 41.30 1.95
C SER A 54 13.76 41.40 3.22
N ASN A 55 13.63 40.37 4.12
CA ASN A 55 14.44 40.30 5.33
C ASN A 55 15.92 40.06 5.02
N TYR A 56 16.23 39.17 4.09
CA TYR A 56 17.60 38.95 3.63
C TYR A 56 18.24 40.21 3.06
N ARG A 57 17.51 40.98 2.23
CA ARG A 57 18.02 42.27 1.70
C ARG A 57 18.27 43.31 2.78
N LYS A 58 17.43 43.34 3.83
CA LYS A 58 17.66 44.21 4.99
C LYS A 58 18.94 43.83 5.72
N ALA A 59 19.12 42.52 6.00
CA ALA A 59 20.34 42.01 6.65
C ALA A 59 21.60 42.32 5.84
N LEU A 60 21.57 42.20 4.51
CA LEU A 60 22.68 42.61 3.63
C LEU A 60 23.01 44.11 3.72
N ALA A 61 21.97 44.96 3.79
CA ALA A 61 22.18 46.39 3.91
C ALA A 61 22.79 46.77 5.28
N ASP A 62 22.34 46.10 6.35
CA ASP A 62 22.85 46.31 7.71
C ASP A 62 24.29 45.78 7.83
N GLU A 63 24.64 44.64 7.22
CA GLU A 63 26.02 44.12 7.16
C GLU A 63 26.94 45.08 6.40
N THR A 64 26.50 45.57 5.24
CA THR A 64 27.26 46.54 4.44
C THR A 64 27.55 47.81 5.21
N LEU A 65 26.57 48.31 5.97
CA LEU A 65 26.75 49.47 6.84
C LEU A 65 27.76 49.20 7.97
N SER A 66 27.58 48.05 8.67
CA SER A 66 28.43 47.65 9.80
C SER A 66 29.87 47.41 9.36
N ARG A 67 30.08 46.81 8.22
CA ARG A 67 31.39 46.62 7.62
C ARG A 67 32.09 47.96 7.29
N THR A 68 31.33 48.87 6.68
CA THR A 68 31.87 50.22 6.40
C THR A 68 32.22 50.97 7.68
N GLN A 69 31.44 50.78 8.75
CA GLN A 69 31.72 51.38 10.07
C GLN A 69 32.97 50.76 10.70
N LEU A 70 33.14 49.42 10.60
CA LEU A 70 34.32 48.71 11.08
C LEU A 70 35.58 49.16 10.32
N GLU A 71 35.54 49.27 9.00
CA GLU A 71 36.66 49.76 8.19
C GLU A 71 37.10 51.17 8.64
N ARG A 72 36.14 52.08 8.88
CA ARG A 72 36.43 53.41 9.43
C ARG A 72 37.00 53.36 10.85
N ALA A 73 36.46 52.50 11.70
CA ALA A 73 36.95 52.32 13.07
C ALA A 73 38.38 51.80 13.12
N GLN A 74 38.72 50.84 12.22
CA GLN A 74 40.09 50.34 12.07
C GLN A 74 41.05 51.44 11.63
N ASP A 75 40.67 52.24 10.64
CA ASP A 75 41.48 53.38 10.16
C ASP A 75 41.72 54.42 11.28
N LEU A 76 40.67 54.84 11.98
CA LEU A 76 40.78 55.76 13.08
C LEU A 76 41.63 55.22 14.25
N HIS A 77 41.48 53.97 14.59
CA HIS A 77 42.27 53.33 15.64
C HIS A 77 43.75 53.23 15.25
N SER A 78 44.05 52.92 14.00
CA SER A 78 45.45 52.86 13.50
C SER A 78 46.15 54.19 13.58
N HIS A 79 45.40 55.32 13.49
CA HIS A 79 45.89 56.67 13.65
C HIS A 79 45.76 57.20 15.07
N GLY A 80 45.41 56.37 16.06
CA GLY A 80 45.30 56.76 17.48
C GLY A 80 44.09 57.62 17.81
N ALA A 81 43.12 57.75 16.90
CA ALA A 81 41.92 58.63 17.07
C ALA A 81 40.70 57.89 17.64
N MET A 82 40.81 56.57 17.91
CA MET A 82 39.72 55.73 18.46
C MET A 82 40.25 54.77 19.52
N SER A 83 39.44 54.50 20.55
CA SER A 83 39.79 53.52 21.61
C SER A 83 39.71 52.08 21.10
N LEU A 84 40.46 51.17 21.75
CA LEU A 84 40.37 49.73 21.46
C LEU A 84 38.97 49.18 21.75
N ASN A 85 38.34 49.67 22.80
CA ASN A 85 36.99 49.25 23.17
C ASN A 85 35.96 49.60 22.05
N ASP A 86 36.05 50.80 21.47
CA ASP A 86 35.12 51.21 20.41
C ASP A 86 35.36 50.40 19.11
N LEU A 87 36.63 50.08 18.82
CA LEU A 87 36.95 49.18 17.71
C LEU A 87 36.37 47.77 17.92
N GLN A 88 36.47 47.20 19.13
CA GLN A 88 35.90 45.92 19.47
C GLN A 88 34.38 45.92 19.34
N VAL A 89 33.70 47.02 19.74
CA VAL A 89 32.25 47.16 19.57
C VAL A 89 31.87 47.20 18.10
N ALA A 90 32.64 47.91 17.26
CA ALA A 90 32.39 47.94 15.82
C ALA A 90 32.58 46.54 15.17
N GLN A 91 33.58 45.80 15.61
CA GLN A 91 33.82 44.43 15.16
C GLN A 91 32.71 43.48 15.57
N ASP A 92 32.29 43.50 16.85
CA ASP A 92 31.19 42.67 17.34
C ASP A 92 29.85 42.97 16.59
N THR A 93 29.65 44.25 16.22
CA THR A 93 28.47 44.68 15.46
C THR A 93 28.49 44.10 14.04
N GLU A 94 29.62 44.11 13.37
CA GLU A 94 29.79 43.55 12.03
C GLU A 94 29.69 42.00 12.06
N ASP A 95 30.31 41.34 13.02
CA ASP A 95 30.21 39.90 13.19
C ASP A 95 28.75 39.43 13.38
N LYS A 96 27.95 40.18 14.18
CA LYS A 96 26.51 39.95 14.35
C LYS A 96 25.74 40.12 13.04
N ALA A 97 26.01 41.18 12.30
CA ALA A 97 25.36 41.44 11.03
C ALA A 97 25.66 40.35 9.98
N LYS A 98 26.87 39.78 9.96
CA LYS A 98 27.22 38.63 9.14
C LYS A 98 26.38 37.40 9.48
N VAL A 99 26.26 37.06 10.75
CA VAL A 99 25.45 35.93 11.22
C VAL A 99 23.98 36.12 10.82
N ASP A 100 23.47 37.36 10.88
CA ASP A 100 22.10 37.66 10.44
C ASP A 100 21.93 37.41 8.93
N VAL A 101 22.91 37.84 8.11
CA VAL A 101 22.89 37.54 6.66
C VAL A 101 22.90 36.04 6.39
N GLU A 102 23.79 35.29 7.03
CA GLU A 102 23.86 33.82 6.88
C GLU A 102 22.55 33.12 7.29
N THR A 103 21.96 33.59 8.41
CA THR A 103 20.68 33.07 8.91
C THR A 103 19.54 33.30 7.91
N MET A 104 19.45 34.53 7.35
CA MET A 104 18.41 34.84 6.38
C MET A 104 18.64 34.14 5.03
N ALA A 105 19.90 33.97 4.63
CA ALA A 105 20.23 33.19 3.44
C ALA A 105 19.84 31.73 3.58
N GLU A 106 20.12 31.12 4.74
CA GLU A 106 19.74 29.74 5.02
C GLU A 106 18.21 29.55 5.05
N HIS A 107 17.52 30.52 5.62
CA HIS A 107 16.05 30.53 5.60
C HIS A 107 15.50 30.50 4.16
N LEU A 108 16.06 31.27 3.24
CA LEU A 108 15.67 31.24 1.81
C LEU A 108 15.94 29.90 1.17
N ARG A 109 17.12 29.28 1.47
CA ARG A 109 17.44 27.94 0.96
C ARG A 109 16.47 26.87 1.47
N LEU A 110 16.08 26.92 2.74
CA LEU A 110 15.07 26.02 3.32
C LEU A 110 13.70 26.17 2.66
N LEU A 111 13.35 27.37 2.18
CA LEU A 111 12.14 27.60 1.38
C LEU A 111 12.29 27.17 -0.09
N GLY A 112 13.46 26.64 -0.48
CA GLY A 112 13.72 26.14 -1.82
C GLY A 112 14.12 27.22 -2.85
N THR A 113 14.61 28.37 -2.39
CA THR A 113 14.99 29.50 -3.25
C THR A 113 16.45 29.86 -3.07
N ASP A 114 17.11 30.17 -4.20
CA ASP A 114 18.48 30.68 -4.21
C ASP A 114 18.48 32.18 -3.77
N PRO A 115 19.24 32.54 -2.73
CA PRO A 115 19.35 33.95 -2.29
C PRO A 115 19.86 34.89 -3.37
N ASP A 116 20.71 34.42 -4.30
CA ASP A 116 21.32 35.24 -5.36
C ASP A 116 20.36 35.45 -6.56
N HIS A 117 19.40 34.48 -6.74
CA HIS A 117 18.42 34.55 -7.82
C HIS A 117 17.00 34.41 -7.27
N PRO A 118 16.50 35.42 -6.58
CA PRO A 118 15.20 35.34 -5.91
C PRO A 118 14.07 35.20 -6.92
N ASN A 119 13.35 34.09 -6.80
CA ASN A 119 12.13 33.85 -7.52
C ASN A 119 11.02 33.58 -6.49
N ASN A 120 9.89 34.26 -6.60
CA ASN A 120 8.73 34.01 -5.73
C ASN A 120 7.95 32.73 -6.10
N MET A 121 8.50 31.93 -6.99
CA MET A 121 7.95 30.65 -7.38
C MET A 121 8.73 29.51 -6.71
N VAL A 122 7.98 28.57 -6.16
CA VAL A 122 8.51 27.33 -5.57
C VAL A 122 8.12 26.18 -6.48
N ASP A 123 9.12 25.46 -6.93
CA ASP A 123 8.93 24.24 -7.68
C ASP A 123 8.87 23.05 -6.72
N ILE A 124 7.72 22.37 -6.70
CA ILE A 124 7.51 21.19 -5.89
C ILE A 124 7.71 19.96 -6.77
N SER A 125 8.74 19.20 -6.42
CA SER A 125 9.13 17.99 -7.15
C SER A 125 8.79 16.71 -6.39
N ALA A 126 8.76 15.60 -7.10
CA ALA A 126 8.49 14.28 -6.56
C ALA A 126 9.62 13.83 -5.61
N PRO A 127 9.32 13.53 -4.34
CA PRO A 127 10.32 13.04 -3.38
C PRO A 127 10.80 11.63 -3.70
N VAL A 128 9.97 10.83 -4.36
CA VAL A 128 10.23 9.44 -4.76
C VAL A 128 9.70 9.19 -6.17
N SER A 129 10.18 8.12 -6.81
CA SER A 129 9.58 7.62 -8.05
C SER A 129 8.37 6.75 -7.74
N GLY A 130 7.32 6.83 -8.56
CA GLY A 130 6.09 6.06 -8.35
C GLY A 130 4.94 6.55 -9.24
N VAL A 131 3.73 6.20 -8.86
CA VAL A 131 2.49 6.64 -9.52
C VAL A 131 1.74 7.60 -8.62
N ILE A 132 1.19 8.68 -9.16
CA ILE A 132 0.33 9.61 -8.43
C ILE A 132 -1.01 8.91 -8.18
N THR A 133 -1.27 8.56 -6.92
CA THR A 133 -2.49 7.85 -6.50
C THR A 133 -3.55 8.73 -5.90
N ASP A 134 -3.19 9.96 -5.52
CA ASP A 134 -4.12 10.98 -5.03
C ASP A 134 -3.66 12.37 -5.46
N GLN A 135 -4.64 13.22 -5.82
CA GLN A 135 -4.43 14.61 -6.22
C GLN A 135 -5.50 15.45 -5.53
N GLN A 136 -5.09 16.29 -4.59
CA GLN A 136 -5.97 17.19 -3.83
C GLN A 136 -5.84 18.65 -4.25
N VAL A 137 -4.98 18.93 -5.24
CA VAL A 137 -4.68 20.27 -5.70
C VAL A 137 -5.33 20.57 -7.05
N THR A 138 -5.82 21.80 -7.19
CA THR A 138 -6.35 22.36 -8.44
C THR A 138 -5.64 23.66 -8.79
N MET A 139 -5.78 24.11 -10.04
CA MET A 139 -5.27 25.42 -10.47
C MET A 139 -5.81 26.55 -9.60
N ALA A 140 -4.97 27.47 -9.24
CA ALA A 140 -5.26 28.60 -8.36
C ALA A 140 -5.64 28.25 -6.91
N ALA A 141 -5.59 26.97 -6.52
CA ALA A 141 -5.79 26.56 -5.13
C ALA A 141 -4.69 27.15 -4.22
N GLY A 142 -5.04 27.39 -2.97
CA GLY A 142 -4.07 27.69 -1.91
C GLY A 142 -3.41 26.41 -1.42
N VAL A 143 -2.09 26.44 -1.27
CA VAL A 143 -1.31 25.38 -0.62
C VAL A 143 -0.71 25.97 0.65
N GLN A 144 -0.82 25.24 1.75
CA GLN A 144 -0.22 25.62 3.03
C GLN A 144 1.03 24.79 3.30
N SER A 145 2.06 25.46 3.80
CA SER A 145 3.31 24.81 4.21
C SER A 145 3.05 23.72 5.23
N LEU A 146 3.66 22.55 5.02
CA LEU A 146 3.67 21.36 5.90
C LEU A 146 2.30 20.75 6.23
N SER A 147 1.19 21.35 5.81
CA SER A 147 -0.17 20.87 6.13
C SER A 147 -0.99 20.43 4.92
N SER A 148 -0.60 20.83 3.72
CA SER A 148 -1.26 20.42 2.48
C SER A 148 -0.49 19.28 1.80
N ASN A 149 -1.21 18.24 1.40
CA ASN A 149 -0.70 17.13 0.59
C ASN A 149 -1.26 17.26 -0.82
N PRO A 150 -0.66 18.08 -1.70
CA PRO A 150 -1.17 18.27 -3.06
C PRO A 150 -1.23 16.99 -3.87
N PHE A 151 -0.29 16.07 -3.64
CA PHE A 151 -0.23 14.76 -4.26
C PHE A 151 0.19 13.68 -3.27
N THR A 152 -0.22 12.45 -3.54
CA THR A 152 0.36 11.23 -2.93
C THR A 152 0.98 10.39 -4.04
N ILE A 153 2.24 10.02 -3.87
CA ILE A 153 2.97 9.13 -4.77
C ILE A 153 3.08 7.76 -4.11
N SER A 154 2.69 6.71 -4.83
CA SER A 154 2.74 5.33 -4.35
C SER A 154 3.65 4.48 -5.23
N ASP A 155 4.47 3.66 -4.60
CA ASP A 155 5.17 2.58 -5.30
C ASP A 155 4.20 1.39 -5.43
N LEU A 156 3.76 1.14 -6.67
CA LEU A 156 2.83 0.07 -7.00
C LEU A 156 3.51 -1.23 -7.45
N SER A 157 4.80 -1.39 -7.21
CA SER A 157 5.54 -2.63 -7.53
C SER A 157 5.06 -3.82 -6.69
N SER A 158 4.55 -3.56 -5.50
CA SER A 158 3.83 -4.51 -4.66
C SER A 158 2.52 -3.86 -4.19
N VAL A 159 1.48 -4.65 -4.09
CA VAL A 159 0.15 -4.19 -3.69
C VAL A 159 -0.42 -5.10 -2.62
N TRP A 160 -1.36 -4.58 -1.86
CA TRP A 160 -2.13 -5.35 -0.92
C TRP A 160 -3.44 -5.82 -1.55
N VAL A 161 -3.70 -7.09 -1.42
CA VAL A 161 -5.02 -7.67 -1.66
C VAL A 161 -5.68 -7.86 -0.30
N ILE A 162 -6.76 -7.14 -0.07
CA ILE A 162 -7.54 -7.23 1.17
C ILE A 162 -8.75 -8.10 0.90
N CYS A 163 -8.78 -9.26 1.56
CA CYS A 163 -9.85 -10.25 1.44
C CYS A 163 -10.70 -10.28 2.70
N ASP A 164 -12.00 -10.55 2.52
CA ASP A 164 -12.93 -10.78 3.61
C ASP A 164 -13.05 -12.29 3.87
N VAL A 165 -12.47 -12.75 4.98
CA VAL A 165 -12.46 -14.17 5.37
C VAL A 165 -13.47 -14.39 6.49
N TYR A 166 -14.37 -15.33 6.30
CA TYR A 166 -15.39 -15.68 7.31
C TYR A 166 -14.76 -16.27 8.57
N GLU A 167 -15.40 -16.02 9.72
CA GLU A 167 -14.97 -16.51 11.03
C GLU A 167 -14.66 -18.01 11.04
N ASN A 168 -15.48 -18.82 10.38
CA ASN A 168 -15.32 -20.27 10.30
C ASN A 168 -14.08 -20.72 9.52
N ASP A 169 -13.59 -19.88 8.60
CA ASP A 169 -12.42 -20.18 7.74
C ASP A 169 -11.12 -19.63 8.33
N LEU A 170 -11.20 -18.71 9.31
CA LEU A 170 -10.03 -18.08 9.92
C LEU A 170 -9.03 -19.06 10.54
N PRO A 171 -9.45 -20.16 11.20
CA PRO A 171 -8.51 -21.14 11.74
C PRO A 171 -7.58 -21.77 10.70
N ASN A 172 -8.00 -21.76 9.43
CA ASN A 172 -7.29 -22.36 8.30
C ASN A 172 -6.34 -21.38 7.59
N VAL A 173 -6.30 -20.10 8.02
CA VAL A 173 -5.45 -19.05 7.43
C VAL A 173 -4.46 -18.54 8.47
N ARG A 174 -3.17 -18.52 8.10
CA ARG A 174 -2.11 -18.03 8.98
C ARG A 174 -1.22 -17.01 8.27
N VAL A 175 -0.62 -16.12 9.03
CA VAL A 175 0.40 -15.20 8.51
C VAL A 175 1.56 -16.03 7.95
N GLY A 176 1.99 -15.67 6.72
CA GLY A 176 3.01 -16.39 5.96
C GLY A 176 2.49 -17.48 5.04
N ASP A 177 1.19 -17.78 5.06
CA ASP A 177 0.62 -18.73 4.10
C ASP A 177 0.63 -18.16 2.68
N THR A 178 0.87 -19.04 1.70
CA THR A 178 0.82 -18.67 0.29
C THR A 178 -0.64 -18.59 -0.18
N ALA A 179 -0.96 -17.51 -0.89
CA ALA A 179 -2.25 -17.31 -1.51
C ALA A 179 -2.09 -17.21 -3.04
N GLU A 180 -2.97 -17.86 -3.76
CA GLU A 180 -3.14 -17.67 -5.20
C GLU A 180 -4.24 -16.63 -5.42
N VAL A 181 -3.88 -15.56 -6.13
CA VAL A 181 -4.76 -14.44 -6.42
C VAL A 181 -5.08 -14.39 -7.90
N ARG A 182 -6.35 -14.38 -8.23
CA ARG A 182 -6.87 -14.25 -9.60
C ARG A 182 -7.64 -12.95 -9.71
N LEU A 183 -7.28 -12.13 -10.68
CA LEU A 183 -8.01 -10.92 -11.01
C LEU A 183 -9.26 -11.27 -11.82
N ASN A 184 -10.40 -10.70 -11.48
CA ASN A 184 -11.62 -10.92 -12.27
C ASN A 184 -11.47 -10.40 -13.72
N ALA A 185 -10.65 -9.36 -13.92
CA ALA A 185 -10.33 -8.83 -15.24
C ALA A 185 -9.38 -9.73 -16.07
N TYR A 186 -8.62 -10.62 -15.42
CA TYR A 186 -7.64 -11.52 -16.06
C TYR A 186 -7.70 -12.91 -15.41
N PRO A 187 -8.78 -13.70 -15.66
CA PRO A 187 -9.04 -14.94 -14.94
C PRO A 187 -7.99 -16.04 -15.19
N ASP A 188 -7.33 -16.00 -16.36
CA ASP A 188 -6.30 -16.95 -16.74
C ASP A 188 -4.94 -16.71 -16.07
N ARG A 189 -4.77 -15.54 -15.44
CA ARG A 189 -3.52 -15.17 -14.77
C ARG A 189 -3.62 -15.41 -13.27
N VAL A 190 -2.76 -16.28 -12.77
CA VAL A 190 -2.62 -16.57 -11.35
C VAL A 190 -1.41 -15.83 -10.82
N LEU A 191 -1.64 -14.91 -9.90
CA LEU A 191 -0.59 -14.25 -9.15
C LEU A 191 -0.40 -14.96 -7.80
N ARG A 192 0.80 -14.93 -7.28
CA ARG A 192 1.11 -15.53 -5.98
C ARG A 192 1.48 -14.43 -5.01
N GLY A 193 0.93 -14.51 -3.82
CA GLY A 193 1.23 -13.63 -2.71
C GLY A 193 1.36 -14.40 -1.41
N SER A 194 1.67 -13.70 -0.34
CA SER A 194 1.73 -14.25 1.00
C SER A 194 0.84 -13.44 1.95
N VAL A 195 0.20 -14.13 2.89
CA VAL A 195 -0.57 -13.49 3.95
C VAL A 195 0.38 -12.69 4.85
N SER A 196 0.25 -11.37 4.82
CA SER A 196 1.08 -10.48 5.62
C SER A 196 0.44 -10.09 6.96
N ASN A 197 -0.89 -10.08 7.02
CA ASN A 197 -1.63 -9.73 8.24
C ASN A 197 -3.03 -10.32 8.23
N ILE A 198 -3.53 -10.65 9.42
CA ILE A 198 -4.92 -11.04 9.67
C ILE A 198 -5.48 -10.04 10.67
N GLY A 199 -6.55 -9.34 10.30
CA GLY A 199 -7.21 -8.36 11.14
C GLY A 199 -7.73 -9.00 12.43
N THR A 200 -7.52 -8.33 13.55
CA THR A 200 -7.97 -8.78 14.88
C THR A 200 -9.42 -8.40 15.17
N ILE A 201 -10.03 -7.58 14.32
CA ILE A 201 -11.40 -7.11 14.48
C ILE A 201 -12.24 -7.72 13.38
N LEU A 202 -13.33 -8.38 13.78
CA LEU A 202 -14.35 -8.87 12.86
C LEU A 202 -15.34 -7.75 12.53
N ASP A 203 -15.74 -7.68 11.26
CA ASP A 203 -16.91 -6.88 10.87
C ASP A 203 -18.17 -7.54 11.44
N PRO A 204 -18.92 -6.87 12.34
CA PRO A 204 -20.05 -7.49 13.00
C PRO A 204 -21.25 -7.75 12.05
N THR A 205 -21.30 -7.06 10.90
CA THR A 205 -22.40 -7.16 9.94
C THR A 205 -22.27 -8.40 9.08
N ILE A 206 -21.06 -8.66 8.59
CA ILE A 206 -20.78 -9.77 7.67
C ILE A 206 -19.96 -10.90 8.30
N ARG A 207 -19.54 -10.74 9.57
CA ARG A 207 -18.73 -11.70 10.35
C ARG A 207 -17.48 -12.18 9.64
N THR A 208 -16.76 -11.23 9.03
CA THR A 208 -15.48 -11.50 8.35
C THR A 208 -14.34 -10.75 9.00
N ALA A 209 -13.13 -11.32 8.94
CA ALA A 209 -11.89 -10.61 9.21
C ALA A 209 -11.23 -10.16 7.92
N LYS A 210 -10.59 -9.00 7.93
CA LYS A 210 -9.77 -8.51 6.84
C LYS A 210 -8.43 -9.24 6.83
N VAL A 211 -8.19 -10.06 5.82
CA VAL A 211 -6.90 -10.73 5.59
C VAL A 211 -6.16 -9.98 4.50
N ARG A 212 -4.94 -9.54 4.80
CA ARG A 212 -4.07 -8.82 3.88
C ARG A 212 -3.07 -9.80 3.26
N ILE A 213 -3.05 -9.83 1.94
CA ILE A 213 -2.09 -10.59 1.14
C ILE A 213 -1.20 -9.58 0.43
N GLU A 214 0.11 -9.71 0.57
CA GLU A 214 1.08 -8.94 -0.21
C GLU A 214 1.35 -9.67 -1.52
N VAL A 215 1.17 -8.96 -2.64
CA VAL A 215 1.29 -9.52 -3.98
C VAL A 215 2.22 -8.64 -4.82
N PRO A 216 3.32 -9.17 -5.38
CA PRO A 216 4.11 -8.47 -6.39
C PRO A 216 3.24 -8.11 -7.60
N ASN A 217 3.26 -6.85 -8.01
CA ASN A 217 2.46 -6.37 -9.13
C ASN A 217 3.27 -6.33 -10.42
N PRO A 218 3.01 -7.18 -11.40
CA PRO A 218 3.66 -7.13 -12.71
C PRO A 218 3.13 -5.99 -13.62
N GLY A 219 2.47 -4.98 -13.06
CA GLY A 219 1.91 -3.84 -13.79
C GLY A 219 0.48 -4.02 -14.30
N ILE A 220 -0.17 -5.15 -14.00
CA ILE A 220 -1.57 -5.41 -14.43
C ILE A 220 -2.60 -5.18 -13.32
N MET A 221 -2.18 -5.14 -12.07
CA MET A 221 -3.06 -4.87 -10.93
C MET A 221 -3.28 -3.37 -10.78
N ARG A 222 -4.54 -2.96 -10.85
CA ARG A 222 -4.94 -1.57 -10.58
C ARG A 222 -5.73 -1.50 -9.28
N MET A 223 -5.59 -0.37 -8.58
CA MET A 223 -6.33 -0.13 -7.33
C MET A 223 -7.84 -0.25 -7.56
N GLY A 224 -8.53 -0.87 -6.59
CA GLY A 224 -9.98 -1.10 -6.67
C GLY A 224 -10.40 -2.31 -7.51
N MET A 225 -9.49 -3.02 -8.19
CA MET A 225 -9.85 -4.26 -8.89
C MET A 225 -10.33 -5.34 -7.92
N PHE A 226 -11.37 -6.05 -8.31
CA PHE A 226 -11.84 -7.24 -7.60
C PHE A 226 -10.98 -8.46 -7.93
N VAL A 227 -10.73 -9.25 -6.91
CA VAL A 227 -9.93 -10.47 -7.00
C VAL A 227 -10.62 -11.62 -6.27
N THR A 228 -10.24 -12.84 -6.65
CA THR A 228 -10.53 -14.05 -5.89
C THR A 228 -9.20 -14.62 -5.38
N ALA A 229 -9.10 -14.82 -4.07
CA ALA A 229 -7.93 -15.43 -3.45
C ALA A 229 -8.25 -16.85 -2.98
N THR A 230 -7.28 -17.74 -3.17
CA THR A 230 -7.33 -19.12 -2.68
C THR A 230 -6.12 -19.33 -1.77
N PHE A 231 -6.37 -19.58 -0.49
CA PHE A 231 -5.31 -19.91 0.46
C PHE A 231 -4.92 -21.37 0.32
N ARG A 232 -3.62 -21.65 0.33
CA ARG A 232 -3.10 -23.01 0.39
C ARG A 232 -2.65 -23.29 1.82
N GLY A 233 -3.44 -24.09 2.54
CA GLY A 233 -3.06 -24.58 3.86
C GLY A 233 -1.81 -25.46 3.79
N ARG A 234 -1.02 -25.44 4.85
CA ARG A 234 0.20 -26.28 4.97
C ARG A 234 -0.10 -27.73 5.32
N THR A 235 -1.26 -27.99 5.91
CA THR A 235 -1.68 -29.32 6.33
C THR A 235 -2.33 -30.01 5.15
N LYS A 236 -1.73 -31.10 4.70
CA LYS A 236 -2.38 -32.00 3.75
C LYS A 236 -3.24 -32.95 4.58
N GLU A 237 -4.53 -32.77 4.53
CA GLU A 237 -5.47 -33.74 5.06
C GLU A 237 -5.79 -34.76 3.96
N MET A 238 -5.71 -36.04 4.30
CA MET A 238 -6.09 -37.12 3.38
C MET A 238 -7.56 -37.42 3.63
N HIS A 239 -8.38 -37.14 2.64
CA HIS A 239 -9.81 -37.49 2.67
C HIS A 239 -10.07 -38.73 1.82
N THR A 240 -10.96 -39.58 2.31
CA THR A 240 -11.49 -40.69 1.50
C THR A 240 -12.48 -40.11 0.49
N VAL A 241 -12.28 -40.39 -0.79
CA VAL A 241 -13.14 -39.86 -1.86
C VAL A 241 -13.67 -41.00 -2.73
N LEU A 242 -14.90 -40.83 -3.18
CA LEU A 242 -15.56 -41.75 -4.13
C LEU A 242 -16.11 -40.97 -5.32
N PRO A 243 -16.26 -41.60 -6.51
CA PRO A 243 -17.10 -41.05 -7.55
C PRO A 243 -18.53 -40.81 -7.04
N ALA A 244 -19.13 -39.67 -7.34
CA ALA A 244 -20.51 -39.37 -6.90
C ALA A 244 -21.51 -40.47 -7.36
N ALA A 245 -21.28 -41.14 -8.50
CA ALA A 245 -22.09 -42.26 -8.98
C ALA A 245 -22.03 -43.49 -8.08
N ALA A 246 -21.02 -43.63 -7.22
CA ALA A 246 -20.90 -44.75 -6.28
C ALA A 246 -21.76 -44.56 -5.02
N ILE A 247 -22.37 -43.41 -4.84
CA ILE A 247 -23.20 -43.08 -3.68
C ILE A 247 -24.67 -43.15 -4.07
N LEU A 248 -25.43 -43.86 -3.28
CA LEU A 248 -26.88 -44.01 -3.42
C LEU A 248 -27.56 -43.19 -2.32
N HIS A 249 -28.33 -42.17 -2.71
CA HIS A 249 -29.10 -41.36 -1.78
C HIS A 249 -30.48 -41.97 -1.59
N LEU A 250 -30.78 -42.50 -0.39
CA LEU A 250 -32.07 -43.10 -0.04
C LEU A 250 -32.50 -42.60 1.34
N HIS A 251 -33.74 -42.10 1.45
CA HIS A 251 -34.36 -41.68 2.71
C HIS A 251 -33.47 -40.77 3.58
N ASP A 252 -32.94 -39.71 2.97
CA ASP A 252 -32.06 -38.73 3.60
C ASP A 252 -30.73 -39.29 4.15
N ARG A 253 -30.32 -40.47 3.64
CA ARG A 253 -29.05 -41.12 3.98
C ARG A 253 -28.31 -41.54 2.74
N ASP A 254 -27.00 -41.59 2.91
CA ASP A 254 -26.05 -41.94 1.87
C ASP A 254 -25.57 -43.37 2.06
N TRP A 255 -25.58 -44.16 1.00
CA TRP A 255 -25.21 -45.55 1.00
C TRP A 255 -24.21 -45.84 -0.10
N VAL A 256 -23.32 -46.78 0.19
CA VAL A 256 -22.42 -47.39 -0.81
C VAL A 256 -22.55 -48.90 -0.78
N TYR A 257 -22.31 -49.53 -1.92
CA TYR A 257 -22.26 -51.00 -2.00
C TYR A 257 -20.83 -51.49 -1.91
N VAL A 258 -20.55 -52.37 -0.94
CA VAL A 258 -19.28 -53.00 -0.69
C VAL A 258 -19.37 -54.46 -1.04
N PRO A 259 -18.38 -55.07 -1.75
CA PRO A 259 -18.36 -56.50 -2.01
C PRO A 259 -18.39 -57.32 -0.71
N ALA A 260 -19.18 -58.38 -0.70
CA ALA A 260 -19.31 -59.34 0.39
C ALA A 260 -18.99 -60.75 -0.13
N PRO A 261 -18.75 -61.73 0.74
CA PRO A 261 -18.59 -63.15 0.34
C PRO A 261 -19.75 -63.62 -0.55
N ASP A 262 -19.52 -64.67 -1.32
CA ASP A 262 -20.49 -65.32 -2.21
C ASP A 262 -21.00 -64.42 -3.35
N LYS A 263 -20.17 -63.52 -3.85
CA LYS A 263 -20.52 -62.60 -4.95
C LYS A 263 -21.71 -61.69 -4.61
N LYS A 264 -21.98 -61.49 -3.34
CA LYS A 264 -23.01 -60.57 -2.86
C LYS A 264 -22.45 -59.16 -2.62
N PHE A 265 -23.34 -58.19 -2.51
CA PHE A 265 -22.99 -56.80 -2.14
C PHE A 265 -23.74 -56.44 -0.86
N ARG A 266 -23.05 -55.78 0.03
CA ARG A 266 -23.63 -55.26 1.27
C ARG A 266 -23.75 -53.74 1.17
N ARG A 267 -24.89 -53.21 1.55
CA ARG A 267 -25.14 -51.79 1.67
C ARG A 267 -24.53 -51.30 2.97
N VAL A 268 -23.73 -50.26 2.89
CA VAL A 268 -23.06 -49.60 4.04
C VAL A 268 -23.44 -48.13 4.04
N GLU A 269 -23.94 -47.68 5.18
CA GLU A 269 -24.25 -46.26 5.38
C GLU A 269 -22.93 -45.47 5.47
N VAL A 270 -22.89 -44.30 4.80
CA VAL A 270 -21.72 -43.40 4.79
C VAL A 270 -22.17 -41.98 5.08
N ALA A 271 -21.31 -41.24 5.74
CA ALA A 271 -21.49 -39.78 5.87
C ALA A 271 -20.70 -39.09 4.78
N SER A 272 -21.38 -38.50 3.78
CA SER A 272 -20.76 -37.72 2.75
C SER A 272 -20.42 -36.32 3.24
N GLY A 273 -19.36 -35.76 2.71
CA GLY A 273 -18.88 -34.39 2.94
C GLY A 273 -19.10 -33.49 1.73
N ASP A 274 -18.10 -32.69 1.39
CA ASP A 274 -18.17 -31.75 0.28
C ASP A 274 -18.00 -32.43 -1.08
N THR A 275 -18.67 -31.87 -2.09
CA THR A 275 -18.44 -32.28 -3.49
C THR A 275 -17.15 -31.65 -4.00
N LEU A 276 -16.25 -32.50 -4.51
CA LEU A 276 -14.94 -32.11 -5.00
C LEU A 276 -14.93 -32.01 -6.54
N PRO A 277 -13.93 -31.33 -7.15
CA PRO A 277 -13.74 -31.31 -8.60
C PRO A 277 -13.69 -32.74 -9.20
N ASN A 278 -14.02 -32.89 -10.48
CA ASN A 278 -14.08 -34.16 -11.22
C ASN A 278 -15.16 -35.12 -10.74
N ASN A 279 -16.28 -34.61 -10.22
CA ASN A 279 -17.42 -35.39 -9.78
C ASN A 279 -17.08 -36.40 -8.68
N LEU A 280 -16.16 -36.03 -7.80
CA LEU A 280 -15.79 -36.77 -6.60
C LEU A 280 -16.56 -36.26 -5.39
N GLN A 281 -16.90 -37.16 -4.48
CA GLN A 281 -17.56 -36.86 -3.22
C GLN A 281 -16.66 -37.28 -2.06
N GLU A 282 -16.47 -36.40 -1.10
CA GLU A 282 -15.79 -36.74 0.15
C GLU A 282 -16.63 -37.69 1.00
N ILE A 283 -15.98 -38.64 1.66
CA ILE A 283 -16.60 -39.52 2.63
C ILE A 283 -15.94 -39.32 4.00
N LYS A 284 -16.71 -38.80 4.95
CA LYS A 284 -16.25 -38.51 6.32
C LYS A 284 -16.19 -39.75 7.20
N SER A 285 -17.12 -40.70 6.99
CA SER A 285 -17.17 -41.96 7.76
C SER A 285 -17.99 -43.03 7.04
N GLY A 286 -17.88 -44.30 7.49
CA GLY A 286 -18.64 -45.47 6.97
C GLY A 286 -17.80 -46.45 6.21
N ILE A 287 -16.72 -46.05 5.56
CA ILE A 287 -15.79 -46.93 4.84
C ILE A 287 -14.33 -46.63 5.23
N ALA A 288 -13.49 -47.64 5.11
CA ALA A 288 -12.07 -47.50 5.34
C ALA A 288 -11.32 -47.07 4.06
N PRO A 289 -10.21 -46.30 4.17
CA PRO A 289 -9.35 -46.00 3.03
C PRO A 289 -8.86 -47.27 2.35
N GLY A 290 -8.96 -47.32 0.99
CA GLY A 290 -8.57 -48.48 0.21
C GLY A 290 -9.64 -49.59 0.10
N GLN A 291 -10.79 -49.42 0.74
CA GLN A 291 -11.89 -50.39 0.63
C GLN A 291 -12.54 -50.32 -0.76
N GLN A 292 -12.78 -51.48 -1.36
CA GLN A 292 -13.44 -51.56 -2.66
C GLN A 292 -14.93 -51.25 -2.54
N VAL A 293 -15.44 -50.42 -3.44
CA VAL A 293 -16.85 -50.06 -3.55
C VAL A 293 -17.32 -50.21 -4.99
N VAL A 294 -18.62 -50.36 -5.18
CA VAL A 294 -19.22 -50.38 -6.51
C VAL A 294 -19.20 -49.02 -7.14
N ALA A 295 -18.64 -48.89 -8.33
CA ALA A 295 -18.42 -47.60 -8.99
C ALA A 295 -19.74 -46.86 -9.39
N ASN A 296 -20.84 -47.60 -9.56
CA ASN A 296 -22.15 -47.04 -9.89
C ASN A 296 -23.24 -47.76 -9.06
N ALA A 297 -23.58 -47.12 -7.93
CA ALA A 297 -24.53 -47.71 -6.99
C ALA A 297 -25.97 -47.70 -7.51
N VAL A 298 -26.35 -46.70 -8.30
CA VAL A 298 -27.70 -46.55 -8.86
C VAL A 298 -28.02 -47.69 -9.83
N VAL A 299 -27.07 -48.03 -10.71
CA VAL A 299 -27.24 -49.15 -11.67
C VAL A 299 -27.36 -50.46 -10.94
N LEU A 300 -26.58 -50.73 -9.91
CA LEU A 300 -26.65 -51.94 -9.14
C LEU A 300 -27.99 -52.07 -8.38
N ASP A 301 -28.44 -50.98 -7.73
CA ASP A 301 -29.69 -50.95 -6.98
C ASP A 301 -30.90 -51.24 -7.89
N HIS A 302 -30.94 -50.66 -9.09
CA HIS A 302 -31.98 -50.94 -10.09
C HIS A 302 -31.95 -52.38 -10.56
N THR A 303 -30.75 -52.97 -10.71
CA THR A 303 -30.61 -54.38 -11.14
C THR A 303 -31.11 -55.36 -10.06
N ILE A 304 -30.89 -55.03 -8.79
CA ILE A 304 -31.37 -55.83 -7.65
C ILE A 304 -32.91 -55.73 -7.54
N ALA A 305 -33.48 -54.54 -7.73
CA ALA A 305 -34.93 -54.34 -7.65
C ALA A 305 -35.73 -55.03 -8.77
N ILE A 306 -35.15 -55.29 -9.95
CA ILE A 306 -35.77 -56.00 -11.06
C ILE A 306 -35.74 -57.55 -10.85
N ASN A 307 -34.81 -58.05 -10.05
CA ASN A 307 -34.62 -59.51 -9.83
C ASN A 307 -35.24 -60.01 -8.50
N GLN A 308 -36.06 -59.18 -7.82
CA GLN A 308 -36.94 -59.57 -6.71
C GLN A 308 -38.40 -59.57 -7.16
#